data_c9aee578a93442fdcb90960b8b0c58fc
#
_entry.id   c9aee578a93442fdcb90960b8b0c58fc
#
_cell.length_a   1.000
_cell.length_b   1.000
_cell.length_c   1.000
_cell.angle_alpha   90.00
_cell.angle_beta   90.00
_cell.angle_gamma   90.00
#
_symmetry.space_group_name_H-M   'P 1'
#
loop_
_entity.id
_entity.type
_entity.pdbx_description
1 polymer ?
#
loop_
_entity_poly.entity_id
_entity_poly.type
_entity_poly.pdbx_seq_one_letter_code
_entity_poly.pdbx_strand_id
1 'polypeptide(L)'
;MSFLQSERIIEVQDQQEMVGILGRNDELLRVIKEHYESVIVARGNVIVFSGEDNEVGQIETLFKELLFLYRQGMPLTTHDVRYSIGMIAEGRLESLHRMYADTIIVTNRGRQVKAKTLGQWDYVETIKRSNVTIGIGPAGTGKTYLAVALAVKALKNKEVERIVLTRPAVEA
;
A
#
# COMPACT_ATOMS: atom_id res chain seq x y z
N MET A 1 13.34 -31.87 -11.84
CA MET A 1 13.50 -30.54 -12.43
C MET A 1 14.49 -29.79 -11.56
N SER A 2 15.64 -29.37 -12.10
CA SER A 2 16.63 -28.59 -11.34
C SER A 2 16.07 -27.16 -11.24
N PHE A 3 15.67 -26.75 -10.04
CA PHE A 3 15.32 -25.35 -9.79
C PHE A 3 16.59 -24.53 -9.90
N LEU A 4 16.60 -23.53 -10.76
CA LEU A 4 17.70 -22.56 -10.82
C LEU A 4 17.71 -21.79 -9.51
N GLN A 5 18.72 -22.06 -8.68
CA GLN A 5 19.00 -21.25 -7.51
C GLN A 5 19.62 -19.93 -7.97
N SER A 6 19.09 -18.84 -7.50
CA SER A 6 19.63 -17.50 -7.73
C SER A 6 19.89 -16.78 -6.41
N GLU A 7 20.82 -15.84 -6.45
CA GLU A 7 21.08 -14.91 -5.36
C GLU A 7 20.94 -13.49 -5.88
N ARG A 8 20.26 -12.64 -5.12
CA ARG A 8 20.13 -11.21 -5.42
C ARG A 8 20.38 -10.38 -4.19
N ILE A 9 20.78 -9.14 -4.40
CA ILE A 9 21.19 -8.23 -3.36
C ILE A 9 20.48 -6.89 -3.55
N ILE A 10 20.01 -6.33 -2.45
CA ILE A 10 19.53 -4.95 -2.38
C ILE A 10 20.36 -4.17 -1.38
N GLU A 11 20.82 -2.99 -1.77
CA GLU A 11 21.50 -2.04 -0.91
C GLU A 11 20.54 -0.94 -0.48
N VAL A 12 20.53 -0.61 0.81
CA VAL A 12 19.82 0.52 1.40
C VAL A 12 20.80 1.65 1.70
N GLN A 13 20.30 2.88 1.77
CA GLN A 13 21.16 4.06 1.94
C GLN A 13 21.78 4.14 3.33
N ASP A 14 21.00 3.80 4.35
CA ASP A 14 21.43 3.88 5.75
C ASP A 14 20.65 2.92 6.64
N GLN A 15 21.00 2.93 7.93
CA GLN A 15 20.37 2.07 8.91
C GLN A 15 18.92 2.46 9.24
N GLN A 16 18.52 3.73 9.04
CA GLN A 16 17.14 4.17 9.24
C GLN A 16 16.25 3.60 8.16
N GLU A 17 16.71 3.59 6.92
CA GLU A 17 16.03 2.95 5.79
C GLU A 17 15.88 1.44 6.02
N MET A 18 16.95 0.77 6.50
CA MET A 18 16.92 -0.66 6.85
C MET A 18 15.84 -0.93 7.90
N VAL A 19 15.84 -0.22 9.02
CA VAL A 19 14.83 -0.37 10.06
C VAL A 19 13.43 -0.02 9.55
N GLY A 20 13.32 0.96 8.66
CA GLY A 20 12.06 1.36 8.06
C GLY A 20 11.38 0.27 7.25
N ILE A 21 12.17 -0.49 6.46
CA ILE A 21 11.64 -1.55 5.59
C ILE A 21 11.57 -2.93 6.26
N LEU A 22 12.39 -3.19 7.28
CA LEU A 22 12.33 -4.44 8.06
C LEU A 22 11.36 -4.36 9.23
N GLY A 23 10.99 -3.14 9.64
CA GLY A 23 10.15 -2.89 10.80
C GLY A 23 10.93 -2.93 12.12
N ARG A 24 10.32 -2.43 13.17
CA ARG A 24 10.90 -2.51 14.52
C ARG A 24 10.97 -3.98 14.96
N ASN A 25 12.15 -4.39 15.45
CA ASN A 25 12.40 -5.78 15.82
C ASN A 25 12.08 -6.78 14.68
N ASP A 26 12.34 -6.39 13.44
CA ASP A 26 12.15 -7.21 12.23
C ASP A 26 10.69 -7.69 12.03
N GLU A 27 9.70 -6.92 12.49
CA GLU A 27 8.29 -7.32 12.41
C GLU A 27 7.79 -7.46 10.97
N LEU A 28 8.26 -6.60 10.05
CA LEU A 28 7.91 -6.69 8.63
C LEU A 28 8.69 -7.82 7.95
N LEU A 29 9.97 -7.99 8.30
CA LEU A 29 10.79 -9.08 7.78
C LEU A 29 10.22 -10.45 8.17
N ARG A 30 9.65 -10.59 9.38
CA ARG A 30 9.00 -11.84 9.80
C ARG A 30 7.81 -12.18 8.90
N VAL A 31 6.97 -11.20 8.58
CA VAL A 31 5.84 -11.40 7.65
C VAL A 31 6.31 -11.87 6.27
N ILE A 32 7.43 -11.30 5.78
CA ILE A 32 8.02 -11.71 4.49
C ILE A 32 8.52 -13.16 4.57
N LYS A 33 9.26 -13.50 5.63
CA LYS A 33 9.79 -14.87 5.86
C LYS A 33 8.70 -15.92 6.12
N GLU A 34 7.53 -15.53 6.62
CA GLU A 34 6.37 -16.42 6.75
C GLU A 34 5.76 -16.80 5.39
N HIS A 35 5.97 -15.96 4.37
CA HIS A 35 5.35 -16.14 3.06
C HIS A 35 6.29 -16.79 2.04
N TYR A 36 7.59 -16.54 2.11
CA TYR A 36 8.59 -17.04 1.19
C TYR A 36 9.51 -18.07 1.86
N GLU A 37 9.88 -19.11 1.12
CA GLU A 37 10.81 -20.16 1.58
C GLU A 37 12.29 -19.76 1.38
N SER A 38 12.58 -18.80 0.52
CA SER A 38 13.91 -18.28 0.24
C SER A 38 14.58 -17.71 1.48
N VAL A 39 15.89 -17.89 1.57
CA VAL A 39 16.69 -17.35 2.66
C VAL A 39 16.87 -15.84 2.48
N ILE A 40 16.48 -15.07 3.49
CA ILE A 40 16.63 -13.61 3.51
C ILE A 40 17.54 -13.23 4.68
N VAL A 41 18.68 -12.59 4.39
CA VAL A 41 19.67 -12.16 5.38
C VAL A 41 19.94 -10.67 5.22
N ALA A 42 19.70 -9.91 6.28
CA ALA A 42 20.04 -8.49 6.36
C ALA A 42 21.31 -8.29 7.19
N ARG A 43 22.32 -7.60 6.65
CA ARG A 43 23.57 -7.26 7.36
C ARG A 43 24.04 -5.86 6.94
N GLY A 44 24.22 -4.98 7.93
CA GLY A 44 24.60 -3.59 7.65
C GLY A 44 23.57 -2.91 6.76
N ASN A 45 23.97 -2.44 5.59
CA ASN A 45 23.10 -1.80 4.60
C ASN A 45 22.72 -2.72 3.44
N VAL A 46 22.90 -4.04 3.59
CA VAL A 46 22.70 -5.00 2.52
C VAL A 46 21.66 -6.05 2.93
N ILE A 47 20.74 -6.37 2.02
CA ILE A 47 19.82 -7.49 2.14
C ILE A 47 20.15 -8.47 1.01
N VAL A 48 20.45 -9.70 1.37
CA VAL A 48 20.73 -10.80 0.45
C VAL A 48 19.58 -11.78 0.50
N PHE A 49 19.09 -12.20 -0.65
CA PHE A 49 18.10 -13.27 -0.77
C PHE A 49 18.59 -14.34 -1.73
N SER A 50 18.44 -15.59 -1.31
CA SER A 50 18.83 -16.76 -2.10
C SER A 50 17.79 -17.85 -2.03
N GLY A 51 17.48 -18.43 -3.19
CA GLY A 51 16.43 -19.45 -3.35
C GLY A 51 16.10 -19.71 -4.80
N GLU A 52 14.85 -20.12 -5.06
CA GLU A 52 14.34 -20.30 -6.41
C GLU A 52 14.26 -18.96 -7.14
N ASP A 53 14.67 -18.90 -8.40
CA ASP A 53 14.81 -17.66 -9.16
C ASP A 53 13.51 -16.83 -9.25
N ASN A 54 12.38 -17.51 -9.44
CA ASN A 54 11.08 -16.83 -9.48
C ASN A 54 10.73 -16.18 -8.13
N GLU A 55 10.93 -16.91 -7.03
CA GLU A 55 10.64 -16.42 -5.69
C GLU A 55 11.59 -15.29 -5.30
N VAL A 56 12.88 -15.45 -5.58
CA VAL A 56 13.89 -14.39 -5.37
C VAL A 56 13.57 -13.14 -6.19
N GLY A 57 13.02 -13.28 -7.41
CA GLY A 57 12.53 -12.16 -8.20
C GLY A 57 11.33 -11.43 -7.58
N GLN A 58 10.41 -12.16 -6.97
CA GLN A 58 9.28 -11.57 -6.26
C GLN A 58 9.74 -10.83 -5.00
N ILE A 59 10.66 -11.43 -4.24
CA ILE A 59 11.24 -10.81 -3.03
C ILE A 59 12.00 -9.52 -3.39
N GLU A 60 12.81 -9.55 -4.45
CA GLU A 60 13.50 -8.36 -4.93
C GLU A 60 12.52 -7.24 -5.28
N THR A 61 11.45 -7.59 -5.98
CA THR A 61 10.37 -6.66 -6.36
C THR A 61 9.68 -6.09 -5.13
N LEU A 62 9.38 -6.93 -4.13
CA LEU A 62 8.78 -6.52 -2.86
C LEU A 62 9.67 -5.51 -2.13
N PHE A 63 10.97 -5.80 -1.96
CA PHE A 63 11.86 -4.89 -1.26
C PHE A 63 12.06 -3.56 -2.00
N LYS A 64 12.11 -3.56 -3.34
CA LYS A 64 12.12 -2.33 -4.14
C LYS A 64 10.86 -1.50 -3.90
N GLU A 65 9.72 -2.15 -3.79
CA GLU A 65 8.45 -1.49 -3.49
C GLU A 65 8.43 -0.91 -2.08
N LEU A 66 8.83 -1.68 -1.07
CA LEU A 66 8.88 -1.19 0.31
C LEU A 66 9.84 0.01 0.45
N LEU A 67 10.99 -0.03 -0.22
CA LEU A 67 11.92 1.10 -0.30
C LEU A 67 11.29 2.32 -0.95
N PHE A 68 10.59 2.14 -2.07
CA PHE A 68 9.89 3.23 -2.74
C PHE A 68 8.86 3.89 -1.80
N LEU A 69 8.03 3.09 -1.12
CA LEU A 69 7.01 3.58 -0.19
C LEU A 69 7.63 4.31 1.01
N TYR A 70 8.68 3.73 1.60
CA TYR A 70 9.40 4.33 2.71
C TYR A 70 10.00 5.70 2.33
N ARG A 71 10.65 5.80 1.15
CA ARG A 71 11.20 7.06 0.62
C ARG A 71 10.16 8.12 0.33
N GLN A 72 8.90 7.73 0.08
CA GLN A 72 7.75 8.64 0.00
C GLN A 72 7.25 9.09 1.39
N GLY A 73 7.93 8.72 2.47
CA GLY A 73 7.55 9.07 3.84
C GLY A 73 6.33 8.30 4.35
N MET A 74 5.99 7.16 3.75
CA MET A 74 4.88 6.33 4.18
C MET A 74 5.32 5.39 5.30
N PRO A 75 4.65 5.40 6.47
CA PRO A 75 4.90 4.39 7.49
C PRO A 75 4.41 3.04 7.00
N LEU A 76 5.32 2.08 6.91
CA LEU A 76 4.99 0.71 6.50
C LEU A 76 4.40 -0.06 7.67
N THR A 77 3.37 -0.86 7.37
CA THR A 77 2.74 -1.77 8.33
C THR A 77 2.78 -3.21 7.82
N THR A 78 2.56 -4.18 8.71
CA THR A 78 2.44 -5.59 8.32
C THR A 78 1.31 -5.84 7.33
N HIS A 79 0.25 -5.02 7.38
CA HIS A 79 -0.83 -5.05 6.39
C HIS A 79 -0.33 -4.63 5.00
N ASP A 80 0.47 -3.57 4.91
CA ASP A 80 0.99 -3.08 3.63
C ASP A 80 1.93 -4.12 2.99
N VAL A 81 2.77 -4.79 3.80
CA VAL A 81 3.64 -5.87 3.33
C VAL A 81 2.83 -7.05 2.78
N ARG A 82 1.85 -7.56 3.54
CA ARG A 82 0.99 -8.67 3.07
C ARG A 82 0.23 -8.30 1.79
N TYR A 83 -0.23 -7.06 1.71
CA TYR A 83 -0.94 -6.56 0.55
C TYR A 83 -0.02 -6.48 -0.68
N SER A 84 1.19 -5.93 -0.53
CA SER A 84 2.19 -5.87 -1.60
C SER A 84 2.58 -7.26 -2.10
N ILE A 85 2.76 -8.23 -1.20
CA ILE A 85 3.04 -9.64 -1.56
C ILE A 85 1.93 -10.19 -2.46
N GLY A 86 0.66 -10.03 -2.07
CA GLY A 86 -0.48 -10.48 -2.87
C GLY A 86 -0.51 -9.83 -4.26
N MET A 87 -0.25 -8.52 -4.32
CA MET A 87 -0.23 -7.76 -5.57
C MET A 87 0.89 -8.19 -6.52
N ILE A 88 2.08 -8.52 -5.98
CA ILE A 88 3.21 -9.03 -6.76
C ILE A 88 2.89 -10.41 -7.31
N ALA A 89 2.31 -11.29 -6.49
CA ALA A 89 1.89 -12.63 -6.91
C ALA A 89 0.85 -12.59 -8.04
N GLU A 90 -0.03 -11.57 -8.06
CA GLU A 90 -1.02 -11.33 -9.11
C GLU A 90 -0.46 -10.57 -10.34
N GLY A 91 0.81 -10.14 -10.32
CA GLY A 91 1.40 -9.34 -11.40
C GLY A 91 0.83 -7.91 -11.52
N ARG A 92 0.27 -7.36 -10.45
CA ARG A 92 -0.46 -6.07 -10.43
C ARG A 92 0.33 -4.90 -9.82
N LEU A 93 1.65 -4.95 -9.88
CA LEU A 93 2.56 -3.97 -9.26
C LEU A 93 2.33 -2.53 -9.77
N GLU A 94 2.05 -2.35 -11.08
CA GLU A 94 1.77 -1.02 -11.64
C GLU A 94 0.52 -0.37 -11.02
N SER A 95 -0.50 -1.17 -10.71
CA SER A 95 -1.71 -0.71 -10.05
C SER A 95 -1.41 -0.24 -8.63
N LEU A 96 -0.48 -0.90 -7.96
CA LEU A 96 0.00 -0.53 -6.63
C LEU A 96 0.70 0.84 -6.66
N HIS A 97 1.62 1.05 -7.60
CA HIS A 97 2.32 2.33 -7.78
C HIS A 97 1.35 3.49 -8.01
N ARG A 98 0.38 3.32 -8.91
CA ARG A 98 -0.65 4.34 -9.18
C ARG A 98 -1.47 4.67 -7.93
N MET A 99 -1.87 3.65 -7.18
CA MET A 99 -2.64 3.81 -5.94
C MET A 99 -1.87 4.65 -4.90
N TYR A 100 -0.59 4.36 -4.71
CA TYR A 100 0.23 5.06 -3.71
C TYR A 100 0.63 6.47 -4.15
N ALA A 101 0.77 6.73 -5.45
CA ALA A 101 1.08 8.05 -5.98
C ALA A 101 -0.10 9.03 -5.84
N ASP A 102 -1.35 8.53 -5.87
CA ASP A 102 -2.55 9.38 -5.87
C ASP A 102 -2.95 9.83 -4.45
N THR A 103 -2.73 11.11 -4.15
CA THR A 103 -3.21 11.73 -2.93
C THR A 103 -4.61 12.28 -3.17
N ILE A 104 -5.61 11.75 -2.45
CA ILE A 104 -7.00 12.20 -2.55
C ILE A 104 -7.11 13.64 -2.07
N ILE A 105 -6.67 13.93 -0.86
CA ILE A 105 -6.68 15.26 -0.26
C ILE A 105 -5.63 15.34 0.87
N VAL A 106 -5.14 16.56 1.13
CA VAL A 106 -4.34 16.85 2.33
C VAL A 106 -5.24 17.50 3.37
N THR A 107 -5.27 16.96 4.57
CA THR A 107 -6.04 17.51 5.69
C THR A 107 -5.45 18.84 6.19
N ASN A 108 -6.19 19.62 6.97
CA ASN A 108 -5.68 20.87 7.56
C ASN A 108 -4.47 20.65 8.52
N ARG A 109 -4.26 19.41 8.99
CA ARG A 109 -3.11 19.01 9.82
C ARG A 109 -1.94 18.46 8.98
N GLY A 110 -1.94 18.65 7.67
CA GLY A 110 -0.89 18.17 6.76
C GLY A 110 -0.90 16.67 6.48
N ARG A 111 -1.88 15.90 6.97
CA ARG A 111 -1.96 14.47 6.69
C ARG A 111 -2.53 14.21 5.30
N GLN A 112 -1.81 13.43 4.51
CA GLN A 112 -2.29 12.96 3.23
C GLN A 112 -3.33 11.84 3.43
N VAL A 113 -4.46 11.95 2.73
CA VAL A 113 -5.47 10.90 2.62
C VAL A 113 -5.24 10.20 1.29
N LYS A 114 -4.96 8.89 1.35
CA LYS A 114 -4.71 8.03 0.19
C LYS A 114 -5.55 6.76 0.30
N ALA A 115 -5.80 6.11 -0.82
CA ALA A 115 -6.31 4.74 -0.81
C ALA A 115 -5.22 3.81 -0.24
N LYS A 116 -5.62 2.83 0.58
CA LYS A 116 -4.73 1.85 1.21
C LYS A 116 -4.84 0.46 0.58
N THR A 117 -5.84 0.25 -0.27
CA THR A 117 -6.08 -1.00 -0.99
C THR A 117 -6.58 -0.69 -2.39
N LEU A 118 -6.41 -1.63 -3.34
CA LEU A 118 -6.95 -1.45 -4.69
C LEU A 118 -8.45 -1.25 -4.70
N GLY A 119 -9.20 -1.99 -3.87
CA GLY A 119 -10.65 -1.80 -3.78
C GLY A 119 -11.04 -0.39 -3.32
N GLN A 120 -10.25 0.22 -2.41
CA GLN A 120 -10.43 1.62 -2.06
C GLN A 120 -10.05 2.54 -3.22
N TRP A 121 -8.99 2.24 -3.94
CA TRP A 121 -8.58 3.03 -5.09
C TRP A 121 -9.60 2.94 -6.24
N ASP A 122 -10.08 1.74 -6.56
CA ASP A 122 -11.16 1.53 -7.54
C ASP A 122 -12.43 2.30 -7.16
N TYR A 123 -12.77 2.30 -5.86
CA TYR A 123 -13.90 3.08 -5.34
C TYR A 123 -13.70 4.59 -5.54
N VAL A 124 -12.53 5.11 -5.22
CA VAL A 124 -12.15 6.52 -5.44
C VAL A 124 -12.23 6.89 -6.92
N GLU A 125 -11.67 6.05 -7.80
CA GLU A 125 -11.70 6.27 -9.24
C GLU A 125 -13.13 6.19 -9.82
N THR A 126 -13.95 5.30 -9.27
CA THR A 126 -15.36 5.20 -9.66
C THR A 126 -16.13 6.46 -9.27
N ILE A 127 -15.93 7.00 -8.06
CA ILE A 127 -16.56 8.26 -7.65
C ILE A 127 -16.14 9.42 -8.57
N LYS A 128 -14.87 9.50 -8.95
CA LYS A 128 -14.38 10.58 -9.83
C LYS A 128 -15.02 10.57 -11.23
N ARG A 129 -15.44 9.39 -11.71
CA ARG A 129 -15.94 9.19 -13.09
C ARG A 129 -17.44 9.12 -13.18
N SER A 130 -18.15 8.93 -12.06
CA SER A 130 -19.59 8.63 -12.04
C SER A 130 -20.37 9.70 -11.30
N ASN A 131 -21.54 10.04 -11.83
CA ASN A 131 -22.47 10.97 -11.19
C ASN A 131 -23.09 10.36 -9.91
N VAL A 132 -23.27 9.05 -9.89
CA VAL A 132 -23.80 8.30 -8.74
C VAL A 132 -22.94 7.07 -8.52
N THR A 133 -22.51 6.84 -7.29
CA THR A 133 -21.71 5.67 -6.91
C THR A 133 -22.33 4.99 -5.69
N ILE A 134 -22.48 3.68 -5.75
CA ILE A 134 -22.95 2.84 -4.66
C ILE A 134 -21.79 2.01 -4.12
N GLY A 135 -21.39 2.26 -2.86
CA GLY A 135 -20.32 1.51 -2.20
C GLY A 135 -20.88 0.39 -1.33
N ILE A 136 -20.63 -0.87 -1.70
CA ILE A 136 -21.02 -2.05 -0.96
C ILE A 136 -19.80 -2.72 -0.34
N GLY A 137 -19.90 -3.19 0.90
CA GLY A 137 -18.80 -3.90 1.57
C GLY A 137 -18.93 -3.87 3.10
N PRO A 138 -18.09 -4.63 3.81
CA PRO A 138 -18.10 -4.74 5.27
C PRO A 138 -17.90 -3.39 5.99
N ALA A 139 -18.29 -3.32 7.25
CA ALA A 139 -17.99 -2.17 8.11
C ALA A 139 -16.47 -1.98 8.26
N GLY A 140 -16.04 -0.75 8.47
CA GLY A 140 -14.61 -0.43 8.72
C GLY A 140 -13.71 -0.39 7.47
N THR A 141 -14.22 -0.67 6.27
CA THR A 141 -13.41 -0.67 5.03
C THR A 141 -13.12 0.72 4.45
N GLY A 142 -13.52 1.80 5.13
CA GLY A 142 -13.21 3.18 4.72
C GLY A 142 -14.16 3.81 3.70
N LYS A 143 -15.25 3.15 3.29
CA LYS A 143 -16.20 3.67 2.28
C LYS A 143 -16.65 5.12 2.54
N THR A 144 -17.25 5.35 3.69
CA THR A 144 -17.75 6.69 4.07
C THR A 144 -16.60 7.69 4.22
N TYR A 145 -15.47 7.26 4.77
CA TYR A 145 -14.31 8.12 4.96
C TYR A 145 -13.75 8.63 3.62
N LEU A 146 -13.61 7.75 2.63
CA LEU A 146 -13.12 8.12 1.30
C LEU A 146 -14.13 8.97 0.51
N ALA A 147 -15.45 8.65 0.61
CA ALA A 147 -16.50 9.47 0.00
C ALA A 147 -16.48 10.90 0.56
N VAL A 148 -16.39 11.06 1.89
CA VAL A 148 -16.30 12.38 2.52
C VAL A 148 -15.00 13.09 2.13
N ALA A 149 -13.88 12.40 2.05
CA ALA A 149 -12.61 12.99 1.62
C ALA A 149 -12.70 13.56 0.20
N LEU A 150 -13.34 12.83 -0.73
CA LEU A 150 -13.58 13.29 -2.10
C LEU A 150 -14.58 14.46 -2.16
N ALA A 151 -15.67 14.40 -1.38
CA ALA A 151 -16.62 15.50 -1.30
C ALA A 151 -15.96 16.79 -0.79
N VAL A 152 -15.12 16.70 0.24
CA VAL A 152 -14.34 17.84 0.76
C VAL A 152 -13.34 18.34 -0.29
N LYS A 153 -12.71 17.46 -1.06
CA LYS A 153 -11.83 17.84 -2.17
C LYS A 153 -12.60 18.66 -3.21
N ALA A 154 -13.76 18.16 -3.66
CA ALA A 154 -14.60 18.82 -4.63
C ALA A 154 -15.09 20.21 -4.14
N LEU A 155 -15.46 20.31 -2.86
CA LEU A 155 -15.82 21.59 -2.25
C LEU A 155 -14.64 22.57 -2.19
N LYS A 156 -13.46 22.11 -1.78
CA LYS A 156 -12.23 22.94 -1.76
C LYS A 156 -11.84 23.43 -3.15
N ASN A 157 -12.02 22.59 -4.15
CA ASN A 157 -11.75 22.93 -5.56
C ASN A 157 -12.86 23.77 -6.20
N LYS A 158 -13.94 24.07 -5.46
CA LYS A 158 -15.12 24.80 -5.96
C LYS A 158 -15.85 24.07 -7.12
N GLU A 159 -15.69 22.75 -7.21
CA GLU A 159 -16.43 21.91 -8.15
C GLU A 159 -17.90 21.75 -7.74
N VAL A 160 -18.17 21.90 -6.43
CA VAL A 160 -19.51 21.89 -5.85
C VAL A 160 -19.66 23.04 -4.85
N GLU A 161 -20.89 23.53 -4.66
CA GLU A 161 -21.19 24.65 -3.75
C GLU A 161 -21.40 24.20 -2.30
N ARG A 162 -21.82 22.94 -2.09
CA ARG A 162 -22.14 22.40 -0.76
C ARG A 162 -22.03 20.88 -0.74
N ILE A 163 -21.86 20.35 0.47
CA ILE A 163 -21.93 18.91 0.75
C ILE A 163 -23.21 18.66 1.54
N VAL A 164 -23.99 17.67 1.13
CA VAL A 164 -25.18 17.22 1.86
C VAL A 164 -24.89 15.80 2.37
N LEU A 165 -24.97 15.60 3.68
CA LEU A 165 -24.87 14.30 4.33
C LEU A 165 -26.26 13.90 4.82
N THR A 166 -26.69 12.71 4.40
CA THR A 166 -27.97 12.16 4.85
C THR A 166 -27.76 10.75 5.39
N ARG A 167 -28.52 10.42 6.42
CA ARG A 167 -28.56 9.08 7.00
C ARG A 167 -30.02 8.76 7.36
N PRO A 168 -30.52 7.56 7.06
CA PRO A 168 -31.82 7.12 7.55
C PRO A 168 -31.86 7.19 9.08
N ALA A 169 -32.99 7.64 9.63
CA ALA A 169 -33.25 7.53 11.05
C ALA A 169 -33.40 6.04 11.36
N VAL A 170 -32.50 5.52 12.19
CA VAL A 170 -32.63 4.17 12.71
C VAL A 170 -33.27 4.30 14.08
N GLU A 171 -34.48 3.81 14.24
CA GLU A 171 -35.06 3.60 15.56
C GLU A 171 -34.22 2.53 16.26
N ALA A 172 -33.73 2.85 17.46
CA ALA A 172 -32.94 1.98 18.31
C ALA A 172 -33.83 0.93 19.00
#